data_975c2850c58483a7e41cfc7575914107
#
_entry.id   975c2850c58483a7e41cfc7575914107
#
_cell.length_a   1.000
_cell.length_b   1.000
_cell.length_c   1.000
_cell.angle_alpha   90.00
_cell.angle_beta   90.00
_cell.angle_gamma   90.00
#
_symmetry.space_group_name_H-M   'P 1'
#
loop_
_entity.id
_entity.type
_entity.pdbx_description
1 polymer ?
#
loop_
_entity_poly.entity_id
_entity_poly.type
_entity_poly.pdbx_seq_one_letter_code
_entity_poly.pdbx_strand_id
1 'polypeptide(L)'
;MNLDRHISMPQITWVVGTLLGLAMAVFLGSAVGGQDFARVSLVLGAFIGIGAFLALGKNYWMLIPLSLGASFPAIPLGGRAIEFPELAIAGCSAIFAARIATRKEKLVVFRSVNVPILLFSAWVGMVYAMYPVGFAMFGSAQGGGRFYLKLGLAFAAFLILSSRTYSERDIKWIFGFLIFGAAFTLVYDFSSVALGAPVIDQTTGMVQEGFYTWHQTLSAPALTIVFLISAKWSPREIWSLQRPWLLAVYVVCFLMVLMSGKRMALAALFMAPLVSAIMFRQYVYIFVGLGVALAATGTLVVGQGQWFTLPLVAQRTLSWLPGNWDPEFDNIAGGADDFRKELRFIATELIKHHPLIGRGFAVDIRETATAIMVADRGGGIDIQVAAFALGRSWHNRWLGYSADFGIPLSVMQSIIYVAVLLMCVRCFGYSGSRKWFGVFALYLFIFTTRDIMASHTSGHTSIDAWQRWWMYGLLVSLYVQMLKEKTGMRVLTSHQGTARSTSKDITWASKH
;
A
#
# COMPACT_ATOMS: atom_id res chain seq x y z
N MET A 1 -24.20 44.73 -7.64
CA MET A 1 -23.17 44.34 -8.61
C MET A 1 -23.04 42.80 -8.52
N ASN A 2 -23.76 42.06 -9.40
CA ASN A 2 -23.82 40.59 -9.38
C ASN A 2 -22.53 40.02 -9.98
N LEU A 3 -21.67 39.48 -9.15
CA LEU A 3 -20.40 38.84 -9.52
C LEU A 3 -20.53 37.31 -9.81
N ASP A 4 -21.74 36.84 -10.09
CA ASP A 4 -21.97 35.44 -10.50
C ASP A 4 -21.70 35.24 -12.01
N ARG A 5 -20.50 35.61 -12.48
CA ARG A 5 -20.03 35.09 -13.77
C ARG A 5 -19.63 33.63 -13.57
N HIS A 6 -20.56 32.72 -13.83
CA HIS A 6 -20.22 31.31 -14.00
C HIS A 6 -19.17 31.20 -15.11
N ILE A 7 -17.91 30.92 -14.73
CA ILE A 7 -16.88 30.58 -15.70
C ILE A 7 -17.35 29.32 -16.40
N SER A 8 -17.60 29.41 -17.70
CA SER A 8 -18.11 28.28 -18.47
C SER A 8 -17.02 27.20 -18.61
N MET A 9 -17.42 25.91 -18.63
CA MET A 9 -16.50 24.78 -18.83
C MET A 9 -15.54 24.96 -20.02
N PRO A 10 -15.94 25.52 -21.19
CA PRO A 10 -15.01 25.83 -22.26
C PRO A 10 -13.91 26.81 -21.89
N GLN A 11 -14.21 27.83 -21.06
CA GLN A 11 -13.20 28.81 -20.63
C GLN A 11 -12.13 28.18 -19.72
N ILE A 12 -12.55 27.26 -18.83
CA ILE A 12 -11.62 26.50 -18.00
C ILE A 12 -10.72 25.63 -18.88
N THR A 13 -11.29 24.96 -19.89
CA THR A 13 -10.54 24.10 -20.81
C THR A 13 -9.50 24.90 -21.61
N TRP A 14 -9.88 26.12 -22.05
CA TRP A 14 -8.96 27.04 -22.75
C TRP A 14 -7.82 27.51 -21.86
N VAL A 15 -8.11 27.92 -20.61
CA VAL A 15 -7.08 28.37 -19.65
C VAL A 15 -6.12 27.21 -19.32
N VAL A 16 -6.66 26.01 -19.06
CA VAL A 16 -5.84 24.82 -18.77
C VAL A 16 -5.01 24.43 -19.99
N GLY A 17 -5.58 24.47 -21.20
CA GLY A 17 -4.86 24.19 -22.44
C GLY A 17 -3.73 25.19 -22.70
N THR A 18 -3.97 26.49 -22.45
CA THR A 18 -2.95 27.55 -22.61
C THR A 18 -1.83 27.40 -21.61
N LEU A 19 -2.16 27.11 -20.33
CA LEU A 19 -1.17 26.87 -19.27
C LEU A 19 -0.32 25.62 -19.54
N LEU A 20 -0.93 24.54 -20.01
CA LEU A 20 -0.23 23.33 -20.44
C LEU A 20 0.69 23.60 -21.63
N GLY A 21 0.22 24.38 -22.63
CA GLY A 21 1.03 24.79 -23.76
C GLY A 21 2.24 25.62 -23.35
N LEU A 22 2.06 26.57 -22.44
CA LEU A 22 3.14 27.42 -21.91
C LEU A 22 4.16 26.59 -21.09
N ALA A 23 3.68 25.66 -20.27
CA ALA A 23 4.55 24.75 -19.51
C ALA A 23 5.37 23.85 -20.43
N MET A 24 4.78 23.37 -21.53
CA MET A 24 5.46 22.58 -22.54
C MET A 24 6.50 23.41 -23.30
N ALA A 25 6.20 24.66 -23.63
CA ALA A 25 7.13 25.56 -24.28
C ALA A 25 8.34 25.92 -23.39
N VAL A 26 8.09 26.15 -22.08
CA VAL A 26 9.16 26.36 -21.09
C VAL A 26 10.01 25.10 -20.92
N PHE A 27 9.38 23.91 -20.90
CA PHE A 27 10.07 22.62 -20.83
C PHE A 27 10.99 22.42 -22.03
N LEU A 28 10.49 22.61 -23.26
CA LEU A 28 11.30 22.48 -24.48
C LEU A 28 12.42 23.51 -24.54
N GLY A 29 12.13 24.74 -24.13
CA GLY A 29 13.14 25.80 -24.09
C GLY A 29 14.28 25.57 -23.10
N SER A 30 13.98 25.01 -21.93
CA SER A 30 14.99 24.69 -20.90
C SER A 30 15.74 23.39 -21.19
N ALA A 31 15.10 22.41 -21.81
CA ALA A 31 15.76 21.18 -22.28
C ALA A 31 16.84 21.48 -23.32
N VAL A 32 16.61 22.50 -24.14
CA VAL A 32 17.59 23.00 -25.13
C VAL A 32 18.70 23.85 -24.44
N GLY A 33 18.38 24.55 -23.33
CA GLY A 33 19.32 25.37 -22.57
C GLY A 33 20.23 24.65 -21.54
N GLY A 34 19.97 23.40 -21.28
CA GLY A 34 20.90 22.40 -20.67
C GLY A 34 21.20 22.47 -19.18
N GLN A 35 20.45 23.18 -18.30
CA GLN A 35 20.95 23.32 -16.93
C GLN A 35 20.03 22.96 -15.76
N ASP A 36 18.72 22.78 -15.87
CA ASP A 36 17.92 22.50 -14.65
C ASP A 36 16.69 21.65 -14.91
N PHE A 37 16.89 20.43 -15.37
CA PHE A 37 15.83 19.44 -15.60
C PHE A 37 14.93 19.21 -14.37
N ALA A 38 15.49 19.32 -13.17
CA ALA A 38 14.76 19.10 -11.92
C ALA A 38 13.72 20.21 -11.66
N ARG A 39 14.07 21.49 -11.87
CA ARG A 39 13.12 22.60 -11.68
C ARG A 39 12.01 22.58 -12.72
N VAL A 40 12.34 22.25 -13.95
CA VAL A 40 11.35 22.16 -15.03
C VAL A 40 10.37 21.03 -14.79
N SER A 41 10.87 19.86 -14.39
CA SER A 41 10.03 18.71 -14.04
C SER A 41 9.08 19.02 -12.87
N LEU A 42 9.55 19.82 -11.90
CA LEU A 42 8.72 20.29 -10.79
C LEU A 42 7.59 21.21 -11.27
N VAL A 43 7.95 22.24 -12.07
CA VAL A 43 6.95 23.19 -12.59
C VAL A 43 5.93 22.47 -13.46
N LEU A 44 6.37 21.60 -14.37
CA LEU A 44 5.50 20.81 -15.22
C LEU A 44 4.62 19.86 -14.38
N GLY A 45 5.20 19.17 -13.40
CA GLY A 45 4.47 18.31 -12.48
C GLY A 45 3.42 19.06 -11.66
N ALA A 46 3.73 20.28 -11.21
CA ALA A 46 2.78 21.16 -10.53
C ALA A 46 1.62 21.57 -11.44
N PHE A 47 1.89 21.98 -12.69
CA PHE A 47 0.82 22.32 -13.65
C PHE A 47 -0.03 21.12 -14.03
N ILE A 48 0.56 19.96 -14.30
CA ILE A 48 -0.18 18.72 -14.55
C ILE A 48 -1.02 18.36 -13.33
N GLY A 49 -0.47 18.46 -12.12
CA GLY A 49 -1.17 18.21 -10.88
C GLY A 49 -2.38 19.14 -10.69
N ILE A 50 -2.18 20.46 -10.85
CA ILE A 50 -3.26 21.45 -10.76
C ILE A 50 -4.31 21.18 -11.86
N GLY A 51 -3.88 20.93 -13.09
CA GLY A 51 -4.78 20.58 -14.19
C GLY A 51 -5.60 19.31 -13.91
N ALA A 52 -4.98 18.28 -13.36
CA ALA A 52 -5.66 17.05 -12.95
C ALA A 52 -6.68 17.31 -11.83
N PHE A 53 -6.34 18.10 -10.81
CA PHE A 53 -7.28 18.48 -9.76
C PHE A 53 -8.48 19.26 -10.30
N LEU A 54 -8.24 20.21 -11.20
CA LEU A 54 -9.31 21.00 -11.82
C LEU A 54 -10.22 20.11 -12.72
N ALA A 55 -9.63 19.22 -13.52
CA ALA A 55 -10.35 18.31 -14.39
C ALA A 55 -11.17 17.29 -13.60
N LEU A 56 -10.66 16.76 -12.52
CA LEU A 56 -11.36 15.80 -11.66
C LEU A 56 -12.48 16.45 -10.84
N GLY A 57 -12.40 17.73 -10.52
CA GLY A 57 -13.42 18.46 -9.78
C GLY A 57 -13.85 17.76 -8.49
N LYS A 58 -15.10 17.27 -8.44
CA LYS A 58 -15.64 16.51 -7.28
C LYS A 58 -14.97 15.15 -7.09
N ASN A 59 -14.29 14.63 -8.10
CA ASN A 59 -13.64 13.32 -8.08
C ASN A 59 -12.14 13.40 -7.76
N TYR A 60 -11.65 14.54 -7.25
CA TYR A 60 -10.25 14.77 -6.88
C TYR A 60 -9.64 13.63 -6.03
N TRP A 61 -10.44 12.98 -5.20
CA TRP A 61 -10.06 11.85 -4.37
C TRP A 61 -9.52 10.65 -5.15
N MET A 62 -9.87 10.53 -6.45
CA MET A 62 -9.38 9.45 -7.33
C MET A 62 -7.86 9.50 -7.52
N LEU A 63 -7.24 10.66 -7.30
CA LEU A 63 -5.78 10.79 -7.31
C LEU A 63 -5.11 9.97 -6.21
N ILE A 64 -5.80 9.71 -5.08
CA ILE A 64 -5.24 8.91 -3.99
C ILE A 64 -5.01 7.46 -4.44
N PRO A 65 -6.04 6.67 -4.84
CA PRO A 65 -5.82 5.31 -5.30
C PRO A 65 -4.96 5.23 -6.59
N LEU A 66 -5.04 6.21 -7.49
CA LEU A 66 -4.20 6.27 -8.66
C LEU A 66 -2.71 6.42 -8.29
N SER A 67 -2.40 7.36 -7.40
CA SER A 67 -1.01 7.64 -7.01
C SER A 67 -0.39 6.51 -6.17
N LEU A 68 -1.17 5.89 -5.30
CA LEU A 68 -0.71 4.79 -4.44
C LEU A 68 -0.74 3.42 -5.15
N GLY A 69 -1.54 3.29 -6.21
CA GLY A 69 -1.59 2.10 -7.04
C GLY A 69 -0.43 1.99 -8.01
N ALA A 70 0.17 3.11 -8.42
CA ALA A 70 1.28 3.17 -9.35
C ALA A 70 2.55 3.70 -8.67
N SER A 71 3.65 2.96 -8.79
CA SER A 71 4.97 3.43 -8.33
C SER A 71 5.52 4.43 -9.35
N PHE A 72 5.01 5.66 -9.30
CA PHE A 72 5.57 6.74 -10.10
C PHE A 72 6.98 7.09 -9.63
N PRO A 73 7.89 7.43 -10.54
CA PRO A 73 9.22 7.90 -10.16
C PRO A 73 9.12 9.12 -9.24
N ALA A 74 9.97 9.16 -8.24
CA ALA A 74 10.05 10.30 -7.36
C ALA A 74 10.61 11.51 -8.10
N ILE A 75 10.07 12.68 -7.83
CA ILE A 75 10.50 13.94 -8.46
C ILE A 75 11.74 14.46 -7.73
N PRO A 76 12.91 14.52 -8.37
CA PRO A 76 14.12 15.01 -7.73
C PRO A 76 14.02 16.52 -7.48
N LEU A 77 14.28 16.92 -6.24
CA LEU A 77 14.27 18.32 -5.81
C LEU A 77 15.54 18.65 -5.02
N GLY A 78 16.54 19.21 -5.69
CA GLY A 78 17.74 19.73 -5.05
C GLY A 78 18.44 18.72 -4.13
N GLY A 79 18.72 17.50 -4.60
CA GLY A 79 19.30 16.40 -3.85
C GLY A 79 18.31 15.59 -2.98
N ARG A 80 17.02 15.85 -3.14
CA ARG A 80 15.91 15.20 -2.45
C ARG A 80 14.90 14.69 -3.48
N ALA A 81 14.08 13.73 -3.11
CA ALA A 81 13.04 13.19 -3.97
C ALA A 81 11.68 13.26 -3.27
N ILE A 82 10.68 13.85 -3.92
CA ILE A 82 9.28 13.83 -3.46
C ILE A 82 8.53 12.77 -4.25
N GLU A 83 7.82 11.92 -3.54
CA GLU A 83 7.00 10.89 -4.18
C GLU A 83 5.68 11.49 -4.68
N PHE A 84 5.23 11.07 -5.85
CA PHE A 84 3.97 11.52 -6.42
C PHE A 84 2.76 11.32 -5.48
N PRO A 85 2.63 10.20 -4.72
CA PRO A 85 1.58 10.05 -3.73
C PRO A 85 1.60 11.13 -2.64
N GLU A 86 2.77 11.59 -2.20
CA GLU A 86 2.88 12.66 -1.17
C GLU A 86 2.21 13.94 -1.66
N LEU A 87 2.48 14.33 -2.90
CA LEU A 87 1.87 15.52 -3.53
C LEU A 87 0.36 15.32 -3.76
N ALA A 88 -0.03 14.17 -4.29
CA ALA A 88 -1.42 13.86 -4.59
C ALA A 88 -2.29 13.91 -3.33
N ILE A 89 -1.84 13.28 -2.24
CA ILE A 89 -2.61 13.26 -0.99
C ILE A 89 -2.58 14.62 -0.30
N ALA A 90 -1.46 15.34 -0.31
CA ALA A 90 -1.40 16.69 0.24
C ALA A 90 -2.37 17.63 -0.50
N GLY A 91 -2.40 17.60 -1.84
CA GLY A 91 -3.36 18.37 -2.64
C GLY A 91 -4.81 17.97 -2.37
N CYS A 92 -5.11 16.66 -2.31
CA CYS A 92 -6.42 16.16 -1.93
C CYS A 92 -6.83 16.63 -0.52
N SER A 93 -5.89 16.66 0.42
CA SER A 93 -6.14 17.10 1.81
C SER A 93 -6.47 18.59 1.87
N ALA A 94 -5.76 19.43 1.12
CA ALA A 94 -6.05 20.86 1.03
C ALA A 94 -7.46 21.12 0.46
N ILE A 95 -7.84 20.43 -0.62
CA ILE A 95 -9.17 20.54 -1.21
C ILE A 95 -10.23 20.04 -0.24
N PHE A 96 -10.00 18.90 0.43
CA PHE A 96 -10.92 18.34 1.40
C PHE A 96 -11.15 19.30 2.58
N ALA A 97 -10.08 19.88 3.14
CA ALA A 97 -10.16 20.88 4.20
C ALA A 97 -10.97 22.12 3.76
N ALA A 98 -10.71 22.66 2.57
CA ALA A 98 -11.46 23.76 2.01
C ALA A 98 -12.96 23.42 1.83
N ARG A 99 -13.28 22.18 1.40
CA ARG A 99 -14.66 21.72 1.23
C ARG A 99 -15.38 21.49 2.56
N ILE A 100 -14.68 21.05 3.60
CA ILE A 100 -15.23 20.99 4.97
C ILE A 100 -15.48 22.40 5.47
N ALA A 101 -14.52 23.32 5.36
CA ALA A 101 -14.66 24.71 5.79
C ALA A 101 -15.83 25.41 5.09
N THR A 102 -16.07 25.12 3.82
CA THR A 102 -17.22 25.63 3.03
C THR A 102 -18.49 24.79 3.21
N ARG A 103 -18.52 23.85 4.14
CA ARG A 103 -19.65 22.94 4.43
C ARG A 103 -20.14 22.11 3.24
N LYS A 104 -19.32 21.97 2.20
CA LYS A 104 -19.63 21.15 1.02
C LYS A 104 -19.38 19.65 1.22
N GLU A 105 -18.57 19.31 2.22
CA GLU A 105 -18.30 17.92 2.65
C GLU A 105 -18.40 17.81 4.18
N LYS A 106 -18.72 16.61 4.66
CA LYS A 106 -18.83 16.30 6.08
C LYS A 106 -17.88 15.17 6.45
N LEU A 107 -17.22 15.31 7.57
CA LEU A 107 -16.40 14.23 8.12
C LEU A 107 -17.32 13.10 8.61
N VAL A 108 -17.12 11.90 8.11
CA VAL A 108 -17.82 10.70 8.58
C VAL A 108 -16.95 9.96 9.59
N VAL A 109 -17.45 9.73 10.76
CA VAL A 109 -16.75 8.98 11.81
C VAL A 109 -17.51 7.69 12.09
N PHE A 110 -16.89 6.55 11.78
CA PHE A 110 -17.37 5.23 12.17
C PHE A 110 -16.51 4.69 13.32
N ARG A 111 -17.10 4.61 14.53
CA ARG A 111 -16.33 4.39 15.76
C ARG A 111 -15.41 3.17 15.75
N SER A 112 -15.86 2.05 15.18
CA SER A 112 -15.12 0.78 15.26
C SER A 112 -13.74 0.79 14.59
N VAL A 113 -13.51 1.62 13.57
CA VAL A 113 -12.23 1.72 12.87
C VAL A 113 -11.62 3.10 13.00
N ASN A 114 -12.43 4.16 12.93
CA ASN A 114 -11.92 5.52 13.04
C ASN A 114 -11.29 5.78 14.42
N VAL A 115 -11.88 5.25 15.51
CA VAL A 115 -11.32 5.45 16.85
C VAL A 115 -9.95 4.78 17.01
N PRO A 116 -9.75 3.49 16.66
CA PRO A 116 -8.42 2.88 16.70
C PRO A 116 -7.38 3.61 15.83
N ILE A 117 -7.74 4.04 14.62
CA ILE A 117 -6.83 4.78 13.74
C ILE A 117 -6.53 6.18 14.29
N LEU A 118 -7.52 6.85 14.87
CA LEU A 118 -7.33 8.14 15.52
C LEU A 118 -6.41 8.01 16.75
N LEU A 119 -6.63 6.99 17.59
CA LEU A 119 -5.78 6.71 18.74
C LEU A 119 -4.34 6.37 18.30
N PHE A 120 -4.20 5.57 17.25
CA PHE A 120 -2.91 5.29 16.65
C PHE A 120 -2.21 6.59 16.22
N SER A 121 -2.92 7.45 15.48
CA SER A 121 -2.35 8.72 14.98
C SER A 121 -2.03 9.70 16.11
N ALA A 122 -2.89 9.76 17.14
CA ALA A 122 -2.65 10.57 18.34
C ALA A 122 -1.42 10.07 19.13
N TRP A 123 -1.27 8.75 19.25
CA TRP A 123 -0.10 8.15 19.89
C TRP A 123 1.19 8.50 19.14
N VAL A 124 1.20 8.36 17.81
CA VAL A 124 2.34 8.76 16.97
C VAL A 124 2.65 10.25 17.14
N GLY A 125 1.62 11.10 17.18
CA GLY A 125 1.78 12.54 17.42
C GLY A 125 2.36 12.85 18.79
N MET A 126 1.96 12.12 19.84
CA MET A 126 2.52 12.23 21.18
C MET A 126 4.00 11.85 21.20
N VAL A 127 4.36 10.72 20.59
CA VAL A 127 5.76 10.28 20.51
C VAL A 127 6.60 11.30 19.74
N TYR A 128 6.07 11.87 18.64
CA TYR A 128 6.74 12.95 17.93
C TYR A 128 6.97 14.19 18.79
N ALA A 129 5.98 14.57 19.61
CA ALA A 129 6.12 15.72 20.51
C ALA A 129 7.17 15.49 21.62
N MET A 130 7.32 14.25 22.07
CA MET A 130 8.31 13.87 23.08
C MET A 130 9.73 13.74 22.51
N TYR A 131 9.85 13.24 21.28
CA TYR A 131 11.09 13.01 20.57
C TYR A 131 11.06 13.69 19.19
N PRO A 132 11.13 15.02 19.15
CA PRO A 132 11.00 15.75 17.90
C PRO A 132 12.20 15.46 17.00
N VAL A 133 11.91 14.98 15.81
CA VAL A 133 12.88 14.87 14.72
C VAL A 133 12.85 16.19 13.97
N GLY A 134 13.99 16.84 13.80
CA GLY A 134 14.05 18.13 13.11
C GLY A 134 13.30 18.16 11.79
N PHE A 135 12.82 19.35 11.40
CA PHE A 135 12.01 19.61 10.21
C PHE A 135 12.70 19.32 8.87
N ALA A 136 13.74 18.53 8.81
CA ALA A 136 14.22 17.94 7.58
C ALA A 136 13.16 17.02 6.97
N MET A 137 11.92 17.57 6.78
CA MET A 137 10.75 16.87 6.24
C MET A 137 11.07 16.18 4.93
N PHE A 138 12.06 16.65 4.23
CA PHE A 138 12.57 16.13 2.97
C PHE A 138 13.99 15.57 3.10
N GLY A 139 14.47 15.35 4.31
CA GLY A 139 15.77 14.75 4.61
C GLY A 139 15.82 13.26 4.28
N SER A 140 16.99 12.67 4.42
CA SER A 140 17.32 11.29 4.04
C SER A 140 16.18 10.28 4.32
N ALA A 141 16.09 9.24 3.50
CA ALA A 141 15.15 8.12 3.68
C ALA A 141 15.35 7.37 5.01
N GLN A 142 16.47 7.59 5.68
CA GLN A 142 16.85 6.95 6.93
C GLN A 142 16.46 7.83 8.12
N GLY A 143 15.29 7.56 8.68
CA GLY A 143 14.83 8.14 9.95
C GLY A 143 14.61 9.66 9.88
N GLY A 144 13.48 10.16 10.27
CA GLY A 144 13.24 11.59 10.33
C GLY A 144 11.81 12.03 10.06
N GLY A 145 11.58 13.31 9.94
CA GLY A 145 10.28 13.93 9.77
C GLY A 145 9.46 13.42 8.58
N ARG A 146 10.11 12.88 7.53
CA ARG A 146 9.41 12.31 6.36
C ARG A 146 8.54 11.11 6.71
N PHE A 147 8.98 10.24 7.63
CA PHE A 147 8.16 9.10 8.04
C PHE A 147 6.91 9.54 8.78
N TYR A 148 7.03 10.56 9.64
CA TYR A 148 5.86 11.18 10.29
C TYR A 148 4.94 11.85 9.27
N LEU A 149 5.50 12.54 8.28
CA LEU A 149 4.72 13.11 7.18
C LEU A 149 3.92 12.02 6.45
N LYS A 150 4.55 10.91 6.07
CA LYS A 150 3.86 9.78 5.43
C LYS A 150 2.73 9.22 6.29
N LEU A 151 2.92 9.07 7.59
CA LEU A 151 1.88 8.65 8.52
C LEU A 151 0.72 9.67 8.58
N GLY A 152 1.02 10.97 8.65
CA GLY A 152 0.03 12.05 8.61
C GLY A 152 -0.77 12.06 7.31
N LEU A 153 -0.11 11.90 6.17
CA LEU A 153 -0.77 11.80 4.87
C LEU A 153 -1.59 10.50 4.72
N ALA A 154 -1.11 9.38 5.26
CA ALA A 154 -1.89 8.14 5.31
C ALA A 154 -3.20 8.33 6.10
N PHE A 155 -3.13 9.02 7.24
CA PHE A 155 -4.29 9.38 8.03
C PHE A 155 -5.24 10.33 7.28
N ALA A 156 -4.71 11.33 6.59
CA ALA A 156 -5.50 12.23 5.76
C ALA A 156 -6.21 11.48 4.62
N ALA A 157 -5.51 10.58 3.92
CA ALA A 157 -6.11 9.73 2.89
C ALA A 157 -7.24 8.86 3.44
N PHE A 158 -7.05 8.27 4.63
CA PHE A 158 -8.10 7.54 5.34
C PHE A 158 -9.33 8.42 5.59
N LEU A 159 -9.16 9.63 6.12
CA LEU A 159 -10.28 10.55 6.43
C LEU A 159 -11.01 10.99 5.17
N ILE A 160 -10.28 11.34 4.11
CA ILE A 160 -10.88 11.75 2.83
C ILE A 160 -11.75 10.62 2.28
N LEU A 161 -11.22 9.40 2.22
CA LEU A 161 -11.93 8.28 1.60
C LEU A 161 -13.06 7.73 2.49
N SER A 162 -12.94 7.78 3.81
CA SER A 162 -14.02 7.38 4.71
C SER A 162 -15.20 8.34 4.71
N SER A 163 -15.00 9.58 4.28
CA SER A 163 -16.01 10.65 4.33
C SER A 163 -16.86 10.77 3.06
N ARG A 164 -16.68 9.88 2.10
CA ARG A 164 -17.39 9.92 0.81
C ARG A 164 -18.33 8.73 0.63
N THR A 165 -19.25 8.88 -0.33
CA THR A 165 -20.08 7.78 -0.83
C THR A 165 -19.59 7.35 -2.20
N TYR A 166 -19.61 6.05 -2.45
CA TYR A 166 -19.09 5.45 -3.68
C TYR A 166 -20.20 4.73 -4.45
N SER A 167 -20.10 4.80 -5.76
CA SER A 167 -20.89 3.98 -6.66
C SER A 167 -20.13 2.71 -7.05
N GLU A 168 -20.83 1.72 -7.61
CA GLU A 168 -20.22 0.52 -8.20
C GLU A 168 -19.17 0.88 -9.28
N ARG A 169 -19.40 1.97 -10.01
CA ARG A 169 -18.48 2.46 -11.04
C ARG A 169 -17.18 2.98 -10.42
N ASP A 170 -17.25 3.66 -9.28
CA ASP A 170 -16.08 4.19 -8.61
C ASP A 170 -15.17 3.05 -8.14
N ILE A 171 -15.75 1.96 -7.62
CA ILE A 171 -14.99 0.77 -7.21
C ILE A 171 -14.30 0.10 -8.40
N LYS A 172 -14.98 0.04 -9.56
CA LYS A 172 -14.34 -0.48 -10.78
C LYS A 172 -13.14 0.38 -11.20
N TRP A 173 -13.26 1.70 -11.11
CA TRP A 173 -12.15 2.61 -11.40
C TRP A 173 -10.97 2.39 -10.43
N ILE A 174 -11.24 2.18 -9.13
CA ILE A 174 -10.19 1.88 -8.15
C ILE A 174 -9.42 0.61 -8.54
N PHE A 175 -10.13 -0.47 -8.91
CA PHE A 175 -9.47 -1.67 -9.41
C PHE A 175 -8.70 -1.41 -10.72
N GLY A 176 -9.26 -0.61 -11.62
CA GLY A 176 -8.56 -0.15 -12.81
C GLY A 176 -7.23 0.55 -12.48
N PHE A 177 -7.22 1.43 -11.49
CA PHE A 177 -6.01 2.12 -11.04
C PHE A 177 -5.00 1.17 -10.38
N LEU A 178 -5.45 0.19 -9.59
CA LEU A 178 -4.56 -0.82 -9.01
C LEU A 178 -3.90 -1.69 -10.09
N ILE A 179 -4.66 -2.14 -11.09
CA ILE A 179 -4.13 -2.92 -12.22
C ILE A 179 -3.20 -2.06 -13.07
N PHE A 180 -3.63 -0.84 -13.40
CA PHE A 180 -2.80 0.11 -14.15
C PHE A 180 -1.49 0.39 -13.43
N GLY A 181 -1.57 0.65 -12.12
CA GLY A 181 -0.39 0.92 -11.31
C GLY A 181 0.58 -0.24 -11.27
N ALA A 182 0.06 -1.45 -11.10
CA ALA A 182 0.88 -2.66 -11.10
C ALA A 182 1.54 -2.90 -12.46
N ALA A 183 0.80 -2.69 -13.57
CA ALA A 183 1.34 -2.79 -14.93
C ALA A 183 2.37 -1.68 -15.22
N PHE A 184 2.08 -0.45 -14.80
CA PHE A 184 2.99 0.68 -14.98
C PHE A 184 4.32 0.45 -14.24
N THR A 185 4.26 0.01 -12.99
CA THR A 185 5.47 -0.33 -12.21
C THR A 185 6.30 -1.39 -12.94
N LEU A 186 5.65 -2.45 -13.44
CA LEU A 186 6.34 -3.51 -14.17
C LEU A 186 7.04 -2.99 -15.43
N VAL A 187 6.34 -2.17 -16.22
CA VAL A 187 6.90 -1.58 -17.46
C VAL A 187 8.04 -0.61 -17.12
N TYR A 188 7.87 0.21 -16.09
CA TYR A 188 8.89 1.15 -15.64
C TYR A 188 10.18 0.45 -15.20
N ASP A 189 10.06 -0.55 -14.33
CA ASP A 189 11.21 -1.29 -13.82
C ASP A 189 11.91 -2.08 -14.94
N PHE A 190 11.13 -2.71 -15.82
CA PHE A 190 11.68 -3.39 -16.99
C PHE A 190 12.43 -2.42 -17.92
N SER A 191 11.84 -1.26 -18.21
CA SER A 191 12.46 -0.24 -19.06
C SER A 191 13.73 0.31 -18.42
N SER A 192 13.73 0.54 -17.10
CA SER A 192 14.90 1.04 -16.36
C SER A 192 16.08 0.06 -16.48
N VAL A 193 15.82 -1.24 -16.33
CA VAL A 193 16.85 -2.27 -16.49
C VAL A 193 17.34 -2.37 -17.95
N ALA A 194 16.41 -2.35 -18.92
CA ALA A 194 16.74 -2.42 -20.35
C ALA A 194 17.59 -1.22 -20.80
N LEU A 195 17.42 -0.06 -20.17
CA LEU A 195 18.20 1.15 -20.44
C LEU A 195 19.50 1.25 -19.63
N GLY A 196 19.83 0.21 -18.84
CA GLY A 196 21.03 0.21 -18.00
C GLY A 196 21.00 1.19 -16.84
N ALA A 197 19.82 1.72 -16.48
CA ALA A 197 19.70 2.62 -15.36
C ALA A 197 19.94 1.83 -14.05
N PRO A 198 20.73 2.37 -13.10
CA PRO A 198 20.92 1.72 -11.82
C PRO A 198 19.58 1.65 -11.10
N VAL A 199 19.16 0.45 -10.74
CA VAL A 199 17.95 0.28 -9.92
C VAL A 199 18.34 0.59 -8.48
N ILE A 200 17.85 1.73 -8.00
CA ILE A 200 18.06 2.14 -6.60
C ILE A 200 16.92 1.57 -5.77
N ASP A 201 17.24 0.75 -4.78
CA ASP A 201 16.27 0.34 -3.78
C ASP A 201 15.77 1.58 -3.04
N GLN A 202 14.50 1.92 -3.27
CA GLN A 202 13.86 3.10 -2.69
C GLN A 202 13.82 3.07 -1.14
N THR A 203 14.00 1.88 -0.56
CA THR A 203 13.99 1.70 0.90
C THR A 203 15.38 1.90 1.51
N THR A 204 16.42 1.43 0.85
CA THR A 204 17.80 1.44 1.38
C THR A 204 18.68 2.49 0.71
N GLY A 205 18.28 3.05 -0.44
CA GLY A 205 19.09 3.95 -1.25
C GLY A 205 20.32 3.26 -1.88
N MET A 206 20.44 1.96 -1.74
CA MET A 206 21.55 1.20 -2.33
C MET A 206 21.28 0.88 -3.79
N VAL A 207 22.31 1.02 -4.60
CA VAL A 207 22.30 0.55 -6.00
C VAL A 207 22.26 -0.97 -5.96
N GLN A 208 21.17 -1.55 -6.42
CA GLN A 208 21.09 -2.99 -6.59
C GLN A 208 21.64 -3.36 -7.98
N GLU A 209 22.63 -4.24 -8.02
CA GLU A 209 23.18 -4.73 -9.30
C GLU A 209 22.10 -5.45 -10.11
N GLY A 210 21.97 -5.04 -11.33
CA GLY A 210 20.87 -5.06 -12.27
C GLY A 210 20.10 -6.35 -12.55
N PHE A 211 20.57 -7.54 -12.28
CA PHE A 211 19.88 -8.75 -12.75
C PHE A 211 18.77 -9.26 -11.83
N TYR A 212 18.82 -8.96 -10.53
CA TYR A 212 17.89 -9.51 -9.55
C TYR A 212 16.66 -8.62 -9.27
N THR A 213 16.61 -7.38 -9.73
CA THR A 213 15.64 -6.39 -9.28
C THR A 213 14.32 -6.39 -10.04
N TRP A 214 14.36 -6.47 -11.38
CA TRP A 214 13.14 -6.45 -12.19
C TRP A 214 12.25 -7.69 -11.97
N HIS A 215 12.87 -8.85 -11.70
CA HIS A 215 12.13 -10.07 -11.39
C HIS A 215 11.27 -9.90 -10.13
N GLN A 216 11.75 -9.18 -9.12
CA GLN A 216 11.01 -8.98 -7.88
C GLN A 216 9.72 -8.19 -8.06
N THR A 217 9.64 -7.34 -9.08
CA THR A 217 8.45 -6.53 -9.38
C THR A 217 7.33 -7.34 -10.00
N LEU A 218 7.63 -8.48 -10.63
CA LEU A 218 6.63 -9.40 -11.20
C LEU A 218 5.58 -9.85 -10.18
N SER A 219 5.93 -9.93 -8.90
CA SER A 219 5.02 -10.38 -7.85
C SER A 219 3.85 -9.41 -7.61
N ALA A 220 4.05 -8.11 -7.73
CA ALA A 220 3.02 -7.11 -7.42
C ALA A 220 1.82 -7.16 -8.38
N PRO A 221 1.99 -7.09 -9.73
CA PRO A 221 0.89 -7.23 -10.67
C PRO A 221 0.23 -8.62 -10.60
N ALA A 222 1.03 -9.68 -10.47
CA ALA A 222 0.51 -11.04 -10.36
C ALA A 222 -0.42 -11.20 -9.14
N LEU A 223 0.00 -10.75 -7.96
CA LEU A 223 -0.82 -10.83 -6.75
C LEU A 223 -2.05 -9.92 -6.83
N THR A 224 -1.94 -8.72 -7.40
CA THR A 224 -3.09 -7.82 -7.61
C THR A 224 -4.17 -8.49 -8.45
N ILE A 225 -3.78 -9.13 -9.55
CA ILE A 225 -4.68 -9.86 -10.45
C ILE A 225 -5.28 -11.09 -9.75
N VAL A 226 -4.46 -11.90 -9.08
CA VAL A 226 -4.90 -13.10 -8.34
C VAL A 226 -5.88 -12.74 -7.24
N PHE A 227 -5.62 -11.68 -6.47
CA PHE A 227 -6.52 -11.24 -5.41
C PHE A 227 -7.85 -10.75 -5.98
N LEU A 228 -7.83 -10.03 -7.10
CA LEU A 228 -9.03 -9.57 -7.78
C LEU A 228 -9.83 -10.75 -8.35
N ILE A 229 -9.18 -11.69 -9.02
CA ILE A 229 -9.83 -12.91 -9.54
C ILE A 229 -10.46 -13.69 -8.38
N SER A 230 -9.70 -13.93 -7.31
CA SER A 230 -10.17 -14.68 -6.13
C SER A 230 -11.30 -13.95 -5.39
N ALA A 231 -11.38 -12.62 -5.49
CA ALA A 231 -12.46 -11.84 -4.89
C ALA A 231 -13.72 -11.78 -5.79
N LYS A 232 -13.55 -11.78 -7.11
CA LYS A 232 -14.65 -11.60 -8.06
C LYS A 232 -15.33 -12.92 -8.42
N TRP A 233 -14.56 -13.98 -8.58
CA TRP A 233 -15.04 -15.29 -9.02
C TRP A 233 -14.85 -16.32 -7.92
N SER A 234 -15.86 -17.16 -7.74
CA SER A 234 -15.76 -18.26 -6.79
C SER A 234 -14.73 -19.29 -7.25
N PRO A 235 -14.14 -20.09 -6.34
CA PRO A 235 -13.21 -21.14 -6.72
C PRO A 235 -13.78 -22.11 -7.77
N ARG A 236 -15.07 -22.45 -7.67
CA ARG A 236 -15.76 -23.26 -8.69
C ARG A 236 -15.70 -22.65 -10.08
N GLU A 237 -15.84 -21.34 -10.19
CA GLU A 237 -15.78 -20.63 -11.48
C GLU A 237 -14.36 -20.55 -12.01
N ILE A 238 -13.36 -20.38 -11.13
CA ILE A 238 -11.93 -20.31 -11.51
C ILE A 238 -11.45 -21.65 -12.06
N TRP A 239 -11.85 -22.76 -11.42
CA TRP A 239 -11.48 -24.12 -11.83
C TRP A 239 -12.40 -24.73 -12.88
N SER A 240 -13.41 -23.96 -13.33
CA SER A 240 -14.37 -24.45 -14.33
C SER A 240 -13.78 -24.32 -15.73
N LEU A 241 -13.93 -25.38 -16.53
CA LEU A 241 -13.63 -25.35 -17.95
C LEU A 241 -14.53 -24.41 -18.76
N GLN A 242 -15.61 -23.90 -18.17
CA GLN A 242 -16.46 -22.91 -18.80
C GLN A 242 -15.78 -21.55 -18.96
N ARG A 243 -14.74 -21.27 -18.16
CA ARG A 243 -13.96 -20.03 -18.20
C ARG A 243 -12.45 -20.33 -18.19
N PRO A 244 -11.93 -21.03 -19.19
CA PRO A 244 -10.52 -21.49 -19.19
C PRO A 244 -9.53 -20.34 -19.10
N TRP A 245 -9.93 -19.13 -19.54
CA TRP A 245 -9.07 -17.96 -19.45
C TRP A 245 -8.74 -17.57 -18.01
N LEU A 246 -9.64 -17.82 -17.02
CA LEU A 246 -9.34 -17.54 -15.62
C LEU A 246 -8.20 -18.42 -15.12
N LEU A 247 -8.25 -19.70 -15.45
CA LEU A 247 -7.18 -20.64 -15.11
C LEU A 247 -5.87 -20.28 -15.83
N ALA A 248 -5.95 -19.92 -17.11
CA ALA A 248 -4.77 -19.48 -17.87
C ALA A 248 -4.11 -18.23 -17.23
N VAL A 249 -4.90 -17.22 -16.84
CA VAL A 249 -4.38 -16.04 -16.14
C VAL A 249 -3.77 -16.44 -14.79
N TYR A 250 -4.39 -17.38 -14.07
CA TYR A 250 -3.85 -17.85 -12.79
C TYR A 250 -2.50 -18.54 -12.95
N VAL A 251 -2.35 -19.38 -14.01
CA VAL A 251 -1.07 -20.04 -14.35
C VAL A 251 -0.01 -18.99 -14.72
N VAL A 252 -0.34 -17.99 -15.53
CA VAL A 252 0.58 -16.90 -15.85
C VAL A 252 1.02 -16.17 -14.58
N CYS A 253 0.07 -15.82 -13.68
CA CYS A 253 0.40 -15.19 -12.41
C CYS A 253 1.27 -16.10 -11.52
N PHE A 254 1.04 -17.41 -11.52
CA PHE A 254 1.88 -18.37 -10.81
C PHE A 254 3.31 -18.34 -11.34
N LEU A 255 3.50 -18.38 -12.66
CA LEU A 255 4.82 -18.28 -13.27
C LEU A 255 5.51 -16.94 -12.96
N MET A 256 4.78 -15.82 -13.01
CA MET A 256 5.31 -14.51 -12.63
C MET A 256 5.76 -14.49 -11.16
N VAL A 257 4.98 -15.07 -10.24
CA VAL A 257 5.34 -15.15 -8.82
C VAL A 257 6.53 -16.06 -8.61
N LEU A 258 6.59 -17.22 -9.29
CA LEU A 258 7.73 -18.15 -9.22
C LEU A 258 9.01 -17.43 -9.68
N MET A 259 8.92 -16.70 -10.79
CA MET A 259 10.03 -15.92 -11.35
C MET A 259 10.37 -14.65 -10.54
N SER A 260 9.56 -14.28 -9.53
CA SER A 260 9.85 -13.10 -8.72
C SER A 260 10.91 -13.33 -7.63
N GLY A 261 11.29 -14.56 -7.33
CA GLY A 261 12.21 -14.89 -6.25
C GLY A 261 11.66 -14.65 -4.82
N LYS A 262 10.37 -14.27 -4.69
CA LYS A 262 9.74 -13.91 -3.40
C LYS A 262 8.92 -15.06 -2.83
N ARG A 263 9.44 -15.76 -1.80
CA ARG A 263 8.75 -16.86 -1.09
C ARG A 263 7.37 -16.45 -0.55
N MET A 264 7.27 -15.25 0.04
CA MET A 264 6.01 -14.75 0.58
C MET A 264 4.96 -14.42 -0.50
N ALA A 265 5.37 -14.11 -1.72
CA ALA A 265 4.47 -13.94 -2.84
C ALA A 265 3.86 -15.28 -3.26
N LEU A 266 4.64 -16.36 -3.25
CA LEU A 266 4.14 -17.71 -3.52
C LEU A 266 3.13 -18.15 -2.46
N ALA A 267 3.43 -17.94 -1.18
CA ALA A 267 2.50 -18.23 -0.09
C ALA A 267 1.19 -17.44 -0.24
N ALA A 268 1.27 -16.15 -0.60
CA ALA A 268 0.10 -15.29 -0.82
C ALA A 268 -0.73 -15.74 -2.04
N LEU A 269 -0.10 -16.24 -3.09
CA LEU A 269 -0.77 -16.76 -4.26
C LEU A 269 -1.64 -17.99 -3.93
N PHE A 270 -1.15 -18.89 -3.08
CA PHE A 270 -1.92 -20.05 -2.62
C PHE A 270 -2.97 -19.68 -1.56
N MET A 271 -2.66 -18.72 -0.70
CA MET A 271 -3.59 -18.25 0.34
C MET A 271 -4.84 -17.59 -0.26
N ALA A 272 -4.72 -16.86 -1.37
CA ALA A 272 -5.84 -16.12 -1.94
C ALA A 272 -7.04 -17.00 -2.34
N PRO A 273 -6.90 -18.11 -3.11
CA PRO A 273 -8.01 -19.01 -3.41
C PRO A 273 -8.51 -19.76 -2.18
N LEU A 274 -7.64 -20.03 -1.19
CA LEU A 274 -8.03 -20.67 0.07
C LEU A 274 -8.99 -19.76 0.85
N VAL A 275 -8.63 -18.49 1.03
CA VAL A 275 -9.51 -17.50 1.66
C VAL A 275 -10.81 -17.33 0.88
N SER A 276 -10.71 -17.27 -0.46
CA SER A 276 -11.88 -17.20 -1.32
C SER A 276 -12.80 -18.42 -1.11
N ALA A 277 -12.27 -19.63 -1.06
CA ALA A 277 -13.05 -20.85 -0.84
C ALA A 277 -13.79 -20.83 0.50
N ILE A 278 -13.17 -20.32 1.55
CA ILE A 278 -13.79 -20.13 2.87
C ILE A 278 -14.95 -19.13 2.77
N MET A 279 -14.70 -17.97 2.16
CA MET A 279 -15.69 -16.88 2.06
C MET A 279 -16.88 -17.22 1.17
N PHE A 280 -16.66 -18.00 0.10
CA PHE A 280 -17.73 -18.54 -0.76
C PHE A 280 -18.36 -19.82 -0.21
N ARG A 281 -17.90 -20.36 0.95
CA ARG A 281 -18.34 -21.61 1.55
C ARG A 281 -18.16 -22.84 0.64
N GLN A 282 -17.12 -22.82 -0.16
CA GLN A 282 -16.80 -23.89 -1.12
C GLN A 282 -15.60 -24.72 -0.63
N TYR A 283 -15.71 -25.31 0.53
CA TYR A 283 -14.60 -25.97 1.26
C TYR A 283 -13.94 -27.10 0.48
N VAL A 284 -14.67 -27.80 -0.41
CA VAL A 284 -14.10 -28.86 -1.25
C VAL A 284 -12.92 -28.34 -2.08
N TYR A 285 -13.02 -27.08 -2.56
CA TYR A 285 -11.95 -26.49 -3.35
C TYR A 285 -10.69 -26.12 -2.54
N ILE A 286 -10.78 -26.15 -1.20
CA ILE A 286 -9.59 -26.03 -0.34
C ILE A 286 -8.71 -27.27 -0.54
N PHE A 287 -9.32 -28.44 -0.49
CA PHE A 287 -8.60 -29.70 -0.66
C PHE A 287 -8.10 -29.87 -2.09
N VAL A 288 -8.91 -29.50 -3.08
CA VAL A 288 -8.50 -29.52 -4.49
C VAL A 288 -7.33 -28.55 -4.72
N GLY A 289 -7.44 -27.32 -4.25
CA GLY A 289 -6.39 -26.30 -4.39
C GLY A 289 -5.11 -26.71 -3.67
N LEU A 290 -5.22 -27.23 -2.45
CA LEU A 290 -4.08 -27.75 -1.69
C LEU A 290 -3.42 -28.94 -2.40
N GLY A 291 -4.22 -29.88 -2.91
CA GLY A 291 -3.75 -31.03 -3.66
C GLY A 291 -2.99 -30.61 -4.93
N VAL A 292 -3.54 -29.68 -5.69
CA VAL A 292 -2.86 -29.10 -6.89
C VAL A 292 -1.58 -28.36 -6.50
N ALA A 293 -1.62 -27.56 -5.44
CA ALA A 293 -0.44 -26.83 -4.97
C ALA A 293 0.68 -27.81 -4.54
N LEU A 294 0.34 -28.84 -3.79
CA LEU A 294 1.29 -29.87 -3.36
C LEU A 294 1.83 -30.67 -4.55
N ALA A 295 0.96 -31.06 -5.49
CA ALA A 295 1.39 -31.77 -6.70
C ALA A 295 2.31 -30.91 -7.56
N ALA A 296 1.95 -29.66 -7.85
CA ALA A 296 2.77 -28.74 -8.63
C ALA A 296 4.10 -28.46 -7.96
N THR A 297 4.09 -28.13 -6.68
CA THR A 297 5.31 -27.86 -5.91
C THR A 297 6.16 -29.11 -5.77
N GLY A 298 5.55 -30.27 -5.48
CA GLY A 298 6.24 -31.56 -5.41
C GLY A 298 6.91 -31.93 -6.74
N THR A 299 6.21 -31.74 -7.87
CA THR A 299 6.79 -31.97 -9.21
C THR A 299 7.99 -31.07 -9.47
N LEU A 300 7.90 -29.77 -9.09
CA LEU A 300 9.00 -28.82 -9.25
C LEU A 300 10.20 -29.20 -8.38
N VAL A 301 9.98 -29.62 -7.16
CA VAL A 301 11.03 -30.02 -6.20
C VAL A 301 11.70 -31.33 -6.65
N VAL A 302 10.93 -32.37 -6.97
CA VAL A 302 11.47 -33.68 -7.38
C VAL A 302 12.09 -33.61 -8.75
N GLY A 303 11.49 -32.87 -9.68
CA GLY A 303 11.98 -32.74 -11.05
C GLY A 303 13.27 -31.90 -11.17
N GLN A 304 13.53 -31.02 -10.19
CA GLN A 304 14.71 -30.16 -10.20
C GLN A 304 16.01 -30.98 -10.15
N GLY A 305 16.87 -30.77 -11.15
CA GLY A 305 18.15 -31.45 -11.27
C GLY A 305 18.07 -32.92 -11.77
N GLN A 306 16.85 -33.46 -11.92
CA GLN A 306 16.62 -34.79 -12.49
C GLN A 306 16.02 -34.73 -13.90
N TRP A 307 14.92 -34.00 -14.07
CA TRP A 307 14.20 -33.92 -15.35
C TRP A 307 14.38 -32.56 -16.02
N PHE A 308 14.61 -31.53 -15.25
CA PHE A 308 14.81 -30.14 -15.68
C PHE A 308 15.63 -29.38 -14.66
N THR A 309 16.20 -28.26 -15.11
CA THR A 309 16.83 -27.28 -14.22
C THR A 309 16.02 -25.98 -14.27
N LEU A 310 15.47 -25.60 -13.14
CA LEU A 310 14.73 -24.33 -13.02
C LEU A 310 15.69 -23.14 -13.14
N PRO A 311 15.24 -22.02 -13.69
CA PRO A 311 15.98 -20.77 -13.62
C PRO A 311 16.35 -20.42 -12.16
N LEU A 312 17.53 -19.84 -11.94
CA LEU A 312 18.06 -19.53 -10.61
C LEU A 312 17.06 -18.77 -9.73
N VAL A 313 16.32 -17.82 -10.29
CA VAL A 313 15.29 -17.04 -9.55
C VAL A 313 14.15 -17.93 -9.05
N ALA A 314 13.72 -18.91 -9.84
CA ALA A 314 12.69 -19.87 -9.43
C ALA A 314 13.22 -20.82 -8.35
N GLN A 315 14.48 -21.27 -8.46
CA GLN A 315 15.13 -22.05 -7.40
C GLN A 315 15.14 -21.27 -6.08
N ARG A 316 15.51 -19.97 -6.09
CA ARG A 316 15.47 -19.11 -4.92
C ARG A 316 14.09 -19.08 -4.26
N THR A 317 13.01 -19.05 -5.05
CA THR A 317 11.64 -19.06 -4.53
C THR A 317 11.31 -20.36 -3.79
N LEU A 318 11.86 -21.49 -4.23
CA LEU A 318 11.55 -22.82 -3.72
C LEU A 318 12.62 -23.41 -2.78
N SER A 319 13.78 -22.77 -2.64
CA SER A 319 14.95 -23.31 -1.90
C SER A 319 14.71 -23.53 -0.39
N TRP A 320 13.60 -23.06 0.16
CA TRP A 320 13.19 -23.39 1.54
C TRP A 320 12.55 -24.77 1.66
N LEU A 321 12.24 -25.44 0.54
CA LEU A 321 11.75 -26.80 0.47
C LEU A 321 12.93 -27.78 0.30
N PRO A 322 12.81 -29.02 0.78
CA PRO A 322 13.84 -30.02 0.54
C PRO A 322 13.93 -30.31 -0.98
N GLY A 323 15.13 -30.27 -1.55
CA GLY A 323 15.34 -30.51 -3.00
C GLY A 323 16.79 -30.33 -3.41
N ASN A 324 17.07 -30.55 -4.70
CA ASN A 324 18.40 -30.38 -5.28
C ASN A 324 18.54 -28.95 -5.83
N TRP A 325 18.79 -28.00 -4.93
CA TRP A 325 18.95 -26.59 -5.24
C TRP A 325 20.41 -26.23 -5.46
N ASP A 326 20.66 -25.10 -6.14
CA ASP A 326 21.99 -24.55 -6.26
C ASP A 326 22.53 -24.20 -4.86
N PRO A 327 23.76 -24.64 -4.50
CA PRO A 327 24.36 -24.39 -3.19
C PRO A 327 24.45 -22.93 -2.79
N GLU A 328 24.49 -22.00 -3.74
CA GLU A 328 24.46 -20.56 -3.47
C GLU A 328 23.17 -20.16 -2.72
N PHE A 329 22.04 -20.79 -3.06
CA PHE A 329 20.76 -20.45 -2.42
C PHE A 329 20.57 -21.07 -1.04
N ASP A 330 21.19 -22.19 -0.76
CA ASP A 330 21.19 -22.78 0.58
C ASP A 330 21.97 -21.87 1.55
N ASN A 331 23.12 -21.35 1.11
CA ASN A 331 23.90 -20.39 1.89
C ASN A 331 23.17 -19.06 2.08
N ILE A 332 22.53 -18.51 1.03
CA ILE A 332 21.73 -17.28 1.11
C ILE A 332 20.51 -17.48 2.03
N ALA A 333 19.89 -18.65 2.03
CA ALA A 333 18.75 -18.94 2.89
C ALA A 333 19.16 -18.96 4.36
N GLY A 334 20.27 -19.62 4.70
CA GLY A 334 20.83 -19.66 6.06
C GLY A 334 21.24 -18.27 6.55
N GLY A 335 22.01 -17.54 5.74
CA GLY A 335 22.45 -16.18 6.08
C GLY A 335 21.30 -15.18 6.24
N ALA A 336 20.25 -15.30 5.44
CA ALA A 336 19.07 -14.44 5.60
C ALA A 336 18.30 -14.68 6.92
N ASP A 337 18.31 -15.90 7.43
CA ASP A 337 17.65 -16.20 8.71
C ASP A 337 18.50 -15.71 9.89
N ASP A 338 19.80 -15.81 9.83
CA ASP A 338 20.71 -15.30 10.87
C ASP A 338 20.69 -13.77 10.90
N PHE A 339 20.72 -13.12 9.75
CA PHE A 339 20.49 -11.68 9.62
C PHE A 339 19.19 -11.22 10.30
N ARG A 340 18.08 -11.94 10.10
CA ARG A 340 16.78 -11.60 10.73
C ARG A 340 16.82 -11.87 12.24
N LYS A 341 17.51 -12.90 12.71
CA LYS A 341 17.66 -13.18 14.14
C LYS A 341 18.40 -12.04 14.84
N GLU A 342 19.48 -11.56 14.25
CA GLU A 342 20.28 -10.44 14.77
C GLU A 342 19.44 -9.15 14.80
N LEU A 343 18.74 -8.82 13.73
CA LEU A 343 17.82 -7.66 13.72
C LEU A 343 16.72 -7.76 14.78
N ARG A 344 16.13 -8.95 14.97
CA ARG A 344 15.11 -9.16 16.02
C ARG A 344 15.70 -8.99 17.40
N PHE A 345 16.92 -9.46 17.62
CA PHE A 345 17.59 -9.29 18.90
C PHE A 345 17.83 -7.81 19.20
N ILE A 346 18.40 -7.05 18.27
CA ILE A 346 18.61 -5.60 18.41
C ILE A 346 17.30 -4.87 18.68
N ALA A 347 16.25 -5.17 17.91
CA ALA A 347 14.93 -4.57 18.11
C ALA A 347 14.39 -4.88 19.51
N THR A 348 14.57 -6.10 20.00
CA THR A 348 14.09 -6.52 21.31
C THR A 348 14.83 -5.78 22.43
N GLU A 349 16.15 -5.57 22.30
CA GLU A 349 16.90 -4.77 23.26
C GLU A 349 16.41 -3.31 23.29
N LEU A 350 16.18 -2.70 22.14
CA LEU A 350 15.61 -1.35 22.08
C LEU A 350 14.21 -1.27 22.72
N ILE A 351 13.37 -2.28 22.53
CA ILE A 351 12.04 -2.34 23.15
C ILE A 351 12.14 -2.44 24.67
N LYS A 352 13.11 -3.17 25.22
CA LYS A 352 13.30 -3.29 26.68
C LYS A 352 13.60 -1.94 27.33
N HIS A 353 14.32 -1.05 26.63
CA HIS A 353 14.62 0.29 27.14
C HIS A 353 13.41 1.23 27.08
N HIS A 354 12.55 1.10 26.07
CA HIS A 354 11.40 1.99 25.85
C HIS A 354 10.11 1.22 25.52
N PRO A 355 9.60 0.33 26.40
CA PRO A 355 8.53 -0.61 26.09
C PRO A 355 7.17 0.07 25.82
N LEU A 356 6.90 1.22 26.47
CA LEU A 356 5.60 1.87 26.37
C LEU A 356 5.51 2.88 25.25
N ILE A 357 6.52 3.69 25.02
CA ILE A 357 6.42 4.87 24.15
C ILE A 357 7.32 4.71 22.91
N GLY A 358 8.38 3.90 23.01
CA GLY A 358 9.41 3.86 21.98
C GLY A 358 10.16 5.19 21.87
N ARG A 359 10.90 5.40 20.79
CA ARG A 359 11.60 6.67 20.51
C ARG A 359 11.16 7.30 19.18
N GLY A 360 10.13 6.81 18.58
CA GLY A 360 9.69 7.25 17.27
C GLY A 360 10.76 7.01 16.20
N PHE A 361 10.84 7.92 15.27
CA PHE A 361 11.88 7.88 14.23
C PHE A 361 13.12 8.69 14.60
N ALA A 362 13.25 9.14 15.83
CA ALA A 362 14.50 9.72 16.34
C ALA A 362 15.57 8.63 16.42
N VAL A 363 16.69 8.85 15.72
CA VAL A 363 17.82 7.92 15.78
C VAL A 363 18.76 8.37 16.88
N ASP A 364 18.78 7.66 18.00
CA ASP A 364 19.87 7.77 18.97
C ASP A 364 20.98 6.79 18.56
N ILE A 365 22.03 7.36 17.97
CA ILE A 365 23.17 6.57 17.47
C ILE A 365 23.85 5.81 18.62
N ARG A 366 23.93 6.41 19.84
CA ARG A 366 24.58 5.77 20.97
C ARG A 366 23.82 4.56 21.48
N GLU A 367 22.51 4.71 21.65
CA GLU A 367 21.63 3.62 22.08
C GLU A 367 21.60 2.49 21.05
N THR A 368 21.47 2.85 19.76
CA THR A 368 21.48 1.85 18.68
C THR A 368 22.83 1.15 18.58
N ALA A 369 23.93 1.88 18.72
CA ALA A 369 25.28 1.29 18.78
C ALA A 369 25.46 0.36 20.00
N THR A 370 24.92 0.75 21.15
CA THR A 370 24.95 -0.12 22.36
C THR A 370 24.16 -1.40 22.13
N ALA A 371 22.96 -1.31 21.54
CA ALA A 371 22.15 -2.48 21.21
C ALA A 371 22.83 -3.38 20.17
N ILE A 372 23.53 -2.78 19.21
CA ILE A 372 24.35 -3.51 18.23
C ILE A 372 25.51 -4.21 18.94
N MET A 373 26.22 -3.52 19.82
CA MET A 373 27.37 -4.12 20.58
C MET A 373 26.91 -5.26 21.49
N VAL A 374 25.74 -5.16 22.12
CA VAL A 374 25.18 -6.24 22.93
C VAL A 374 24.76 -7.44 22.05
N ALA A 375 24.34 -7.18 20.82
CA ALA A 375 24.04 -8.24 19.87
C ALA A 375 25.31 -8.93 19.34
N ASP A 376 26.41 -8.21 19.30
CA ASP A 376 27.72 -8.67 18.80
C ASP A 376 28.42 -9.64 19.74
N ARG A 377 27.90 -10.56 20.31
CA ARG A 377 28.48 -11.58 21.20
C ARG A 377 29.95 -11.98 20.92
N GLY A 378 30.76 -11.09 20.36
CA GLY A 378 32.18 -11.28 20.06
C GLY A 378 32.46 -11.87 18.66
N GLY A 379 31.47 -11.93 17.79
CA GLY A 379 31.60 -12.49 16.43
C GLY A 379 31.66 -11.48 15.27
N GLY A 380 31.52 -10.18 15.57
CA GLY A 380 31.41 -9.11 14.56
C GLY A 380 30.03 -9.08 13.90
N ILE A 381 29.24 -8.04 14.16
CA ILE A 381 27.96 -7.84 13.45
C ILE A 381 28.23 -7.42 12.01
N ASP A 382 27.49 -8.02 11.09
CA ASP A 382 27.50 -7.62 9.69
C ASP A 382 27.10 -6.14 9.59
N ILE A 383 27.91 -5.37 8.84
CA ILE A 383 27.66 -3.95 8.54
C ILE A 383 26.24 -3.74 7.99
N GLN A 384 25.70 -4.72 7.24
CA GLN A 384 24.34 -4.67 6.73
C GLN A 384 23.33 -4.70 7.88
N VAL A 385 23.47 -5.55 8.88
CA VAL A 385 22.58 -5.60 10.06
C VAL A 385 22.55 -4.26 10.77
N ALA A 386 23.73 -3.66 10.98
CA ALA A 386 23.85 -2.35 11.60
C ALA A 386 23.15 -1.25 10.75
N ALA A 387 23.34 -1.24 9.44
CA ALA A 387 22.69 -0.30 8.53
C ALA A 387 21.17 -0.44 8.54
N PHE A 388 20.64 -1.67 8.56
CA PHE A 388 19.20 -1.93 8.64
C PHE A 388 18.63 -1.53 10.02
N ALA A 389 19.34 -1.76 11.10
CA ALA A 389 18.95 -1.34 12.43
C ALA A 389 18.90 0.19 12.55
N LEU A 390 19.91 0.89 12.05
CA LEU A 390 19.95 2.36 11.98
C LEU A 390 18.85 2.92 11.07
N GLY A 391 18.57 2.25 9.95
CA GLY A 391 17.49 2.57 9.01
C GLY A 391 16.09 2.18 9.50
N ARG A 392 15.96 1.62 10.71
CA ARG A 392 14.68 1.16 11.28
C ARG A 392 13.95 0.13 10.40
N SER A 393 14.67 -0.66 9.62
CA SER A 393 14.12 -1.72 8.76
C SER A 393 14.23 -3.08 9.48
N TRP A 394 13.35 -3.32 10.43
CA TRP A 394 13.39 -4.48 11.33
C TRP A 394 13.03 -5.82 10.68
N HIS A 395 12.58 -5.82 9.43
CA HIS A 395 12.04 -7.01 8.75
C HIS A 395 10.99 -7.80 9.56
N ASN A 396 10.44 -7.15 10.56
CA ASN A 396 9.32 -7.63 11.37
C ASN A 396 8.51 -6.42 11.82
N ARG A 397 7.27 -6.34 11.34
CA ARG A 397 6.40 -5.19 11.55
C ARG A 397 6.04 -4.97 13.02
N TRP A 398 5.74 -6.04 13.74
CA TRP A 398 5.36 -5.94 15.14
C TRP A 398 6.51 -5.43 15.99
N LEU A 399 7.73 -5.90 15.72
CA LEU A 399 8.92 -5.37 16.36
C LEU A 399 9.18 -3.91 15.93
N GLY A 400 8.96 -3.58 14.68
CA GLY A 400 9.07 -2.20 14.19
C GLY A 400 8.14 -1.24 14.93
N TYR A 401 6.84 -1.55 15.00
CA TYR A 401 5.90 -0.75 15.77
C TYR A 401 6.29 -0.65 17.24
N SER A 402 6.72 -1.77 17.84
CA SER A 402 7.10 -1.79 19.26
C SER A 402 8.41 -1.04 19.54
N ALA A 403 9.41 -1.14 18.68
CA ALA A 403 10.68 -0.43 18.83
C ALA A 403 10.52 1.08 18.60
N ASP A 404 9.74 1.47 17.58
CA ASP A 404 9.59 2.87 17.22
C ASP A 404 8.60 3.60 18.15
N PHE A 405 7.47 2.98 18.52
CA PHE A 405 6.35 3.64 19.21
C PHE A 405 5.86 2.91 20.45
N GLY A 406 6.54 1.88 20.89
CA GLY A 406 6.16 1.05 22.03
C GLY A 406 5.14 -0.03 21.71
N ILE A 407 5.02 -0.99 22.60
CA ILE A 407 4.11 -2.14 22.52
C ILE A 407 2.63 -1.71 22.31
N PRO A 408 2.14 -0.61 22.94
CA PRO A 408 0.75 -0.20 22.73
C PRO A 408 0.40 0.07 21.27
N LEU A 409 1.33 0.59 20.45
CA LEU A 409 1.05 0.82 19.03
C LEU A 409 0.89 -0.47 18.25
N SER A 410 1.67 -1.51 18.54
CA SER A 410 1.50 -2.86 17.98
C SER A 410 0.14 -3.47 18.33
N VAL A 411 -0.32 -3.27 19.57
CA VAL A 411 -1.65 -3.71 20.01
C VAL A 411 -2.75 -2.97 19.25
N MET A 412 -2.63 -1.62 19.13
CA MET A 412 -3.59 -0.82 18.35
C MET A 412 -3.64 -1.26 16.89
N GLN A 413 -2.50 -1.56 16.27
CA GLN A 413 -2.45 -2.06 14.89
C GLN A 413 -3.15 -3.42 14.77
N SER A 414 -3.00 -4.31 15.76
CA SER A 414 -3.72 -5.59 15.81
C SER A 414 -5.23 -5.39 15.87
N ILE A 415 -5.69 -4.44 16.71
CA ILE A 415 -7.11 -4.08 16.80
C ILE A 415 -7.64 -3.56 15.46
N ILE A 416 -6.86 -2.71 14.78
CA ILE A 416 -7.24 -2.20 13.44
C ILE A 416 -7.38 -3.36 12.45
N TYR A 417 -6.45 -4.30 12.42
CA TYR A 417 -6.54 -5.46 11.54
C TYR A 417 -7.79 -6.31 11.80
N VAL A 418 -8.05 -6.63 13.06
CA VAL A 418 -9.26 -7.39 13.44
C VAL A 418 -10.53 -6.66 13.02
N ALA A 419 -10.61 -5.36 13.32
CA ALA A 419 -11.76 -4.53 12.94
C ALA A 419 -11.98 -4.50 11.41
N VAL A 420 -10.91 -4.33 10.63
CA VAL A 420 -10.95 -4.34 9.16
C VAL A 420 -11.41 -5.70 8.64
N LEU A 421 -10.83 -6.79 9.12
CA LEU A 421 -11.22 -8.15 8.69
C LEU A 421 -12.70 -8.45 8.99
N LEU A 422 -13.17 -8.10 10.18
CA LEU A 422 -14.59 -8.28 10.56
C LEU A 422 -15.51 -7.43 9.65
N MET A 423 -15.12 -6.21 9.32
CA MET A 423 -15.89 -5.38 8.38
C MET A 423 -15.91 -5.98 6.97
N CYS A 424 -14.77 -6.49 6.49
CA CYS A 424 -14.70 -7.16 5.20
C CYS A 424 -15.66 -8.36 5.12
N VAL A 425 -15.65 -9.22 6.16
CA VAL A 425 -16.57 -10.36 6.24
C VAL A 425 -18.03 -9.92 6.18
N ARG A 426 -18.40 -8.89 6.95
CA ARG A 426 -19.76 -8.36 6.97
C ARG A 426 -20.17 -7.72 5.64
N CYS A 427 -19.28 -6.92 5.02
CA CYS A 427 -19.54 -6.31 3.71
C CYS A 427 -19.71 -7.37 2.63
N PHE A 428 -18.84 -8.39 2.61
CA PHE A 428 -18.94 -9.48 1.64
C PHE A 428 -20.20 -10.33 1.88
N GLY A 429 -20.52 -10.65 3.12
CA GLY A 429 -21.71 -11.42 3.48
C GLY A 429 -23.01 -10.73 3.05
N TYR A 430 -23.04 -9.40 3.07
CA TYR A 430 -24.20 -8.62 2.61
C TYR A 430 -24.25 -8.46 1.08
N SER A 431 -23.14 -8.10 0.46
CA SER A 431 -23.09 -7.73 -0.96
C SER A 431 -22.79 -8.90 -1.90
N GLY A 432 -22.07 -9.93 -1.41
CA GLY A 432 -21.54 -11.02 -2.23
C GLY A 432 -20.59 -10.55 -3.33
N SER A 433 -20.21 -11.46 -4.20
CA SER A 433 -19.33 -11.16 -5.33
C SER A 433 -20.07 -10.53 -6.54
N ARG A 434 -21.37 -10.47 -6.49
CA ARG A 434 -22.18 -9.85 -7.57
C ARG A 434 -21.98 -8.34 -7.59
N LYS A 435 -21.96 -7.70 -6.42
CA LYS A 435 -21.72 -6.27 -6.26
C LYS A 435 -20.23 -6.00 -6.10
N TRP A 436 -19.70 -4.95 -6.72
CA TRP A 436 -18.28 -4.58 -6.60
C TRP A 436 -17.87 -4.17 -5.19
N PHE A 437 -18.80 -3.75 -4.36
CA PHE A 437 -18.57 -3.50 -2.94
C PHE A 437 -18.12 -4.76 -2.20
N GLY A 438 -18.79 -5.89 -2.46
CA GLY A 438 -18.38 -7.19 -1.89
C GLY A 438 -17.04 -7.65 -2.47
N VAL A 439 -16.81 -7.46 -3.77
CA VAL A 439 -15.52 -7.77 -4.40
C VAL A 439 -14.39 -6.99 -3.74
N PHE A 440 -14.58 -5.70 -3.50
CA PHE A 440 -13.58 -4.88 -2.80
C PHE A 440 -13.33 -5.36 -1.37
N ALA A 441 -14.39 -5.67 -0.65
CA ALA A 441 -14.29 -6.20 0.71
C ALA A 441 -13.49 -7.51 0.76
N LEU A 442 -13.77 -8.46 -0.15
CA LEU A 442 -13.04 -9.72 -0.18
C LEU A 442 -11.59 -9.52 -0.67
N TYR A 443 -11.37 -8.68 -1.66
CA TYR A 443 -10.02 -8.28 -2.09
C TYR A 443 -9.20 -7.74 -0.91
N LEU A 444 -9.78 -6.81 -0.15
CA LEU A 444 -9.11 -6.21 1.01
C LEU A 444 -8.91 -7.23 2.14
N PHE A 445 -9.85 -8.16 2.33
CA PHE A 445 -9.66 -9.26 3.27
C PHE A 445 -8.45 -10.12 2.90
N ILE A 446 -8.35 -10.56 1.65
CA ILE A 446 -7.22 -11.34 1.12
C ILE A 446 -5.92 -10.55 1.28
N PHE A 447 -5.93 -9.28 0.87
CA PHE A 447 -4.78 -8.39 0.98
C PHE A 447 -4.32 -8.22 2.44
N THR A 448 -5.24 -7.98 3.37
CA THR A 448 -4.92 -7.81 4.80
C THR A 448 -4.42 -9.12 5.44
N THR A 449 -5.00 -10.27 5.05
CA THR A 449 -4.54 -11.58 5.53
C THR A 449 -3.10 -11.86 5.06
N ARG A 450 -2.82 -11.64 3.77
CA ARG A 450 -1.45 -11.73 3.23
C ARG A 450 -0.49 -10.83 3.99
N ASP A 451 -0.95 -9.65 4.31
CA ASP A 451 -0.16 -8.65 4.99
C ASP A 451 0.19 -9.03 6.43
N ILE A 452 -0.75 -9.63 7.15
CA ILE A 452 -0.51 -10.20 8.47
C ILE A 452 0.50 -11.35 8.38
N MET A 453 0.38 -12.23 7.38
CA MET A 453 1.35 -13.31 7.15
C MET A 453 2.76 -12.77 6.87
N ALA A 454 2.85 -11.72 6.05
CA ALA A 454 4.12 -11.08 5.70
C ALA A 454 4.72 -10.25 6.84
N SER A 455 3.96 -9.95 7.89
CA SER A 455 4.39 -9.07 8.99
C SER A 455 5.64 -9.55 9.74
N HIS A 456 5.90 -10.84 9.72
CA HIS A 456 7.08 -11.45 10.38
C HIS A 456 8.36 -11.41 9.52
N THR A 457 8.22 -11.08 8.23
CA THR A 457 9.34 -11.13 7.27
C THR A 457 9.60 -9.82 6.56
N SER A 458 8.68 -8.87 6.69
CA SER A 458 8.75 -7.56 6.04
C SER A 458 7.99 -6.53 6.86
N GLY A 459 8.29 -5.28 6.66
CA GLY A 459 7.51 -4.18 7.19
C GLY A 459 8.37 -3.01 7.65
N HIS A 460 7.92 -1.84 7.28
CA HIS A 460 8.40 -0.57 7.77
C HIS A 460 7.17 0.22 8.23
N THR A 461 7.19 0.71 9.47
CA THR A 461 6.01 1.30 10.14
C THR A 461 5.26 2.33 9.30
N SER A 462 5.98 3.28 8.69
CA SER A 462 5.36 4.34 7.90
C SER A 462 4.85 3.87 6.53
N ILE A 463 5.59 2.98 5.88
CA ILE A 463 5.23 2.45 4.55
C ILE A 463 3.96 1.61 4.63
N ASP A 464 3.83 0.85 5.71
CA ASP A 464 2.68 -0.01 5.94
C ASP A 464 1.37 0.77 6.09
N ALA A 465 1.36 1.86 6.86
CA ALA A 465 0.20 2.73 7.00
C ALA A 465 -0.12 3.43 5.65
N TRP A 466 0.89 3.92 4.97
CA TRP A 466 0.81 4.57 3.68
C TRP A 466 0.10 3.73 2.62
N GLN A 467 0.44 2.46 2.51
CA GLN A 467 -0.12 1.56 1.50
C GLN A 467 -1.54 1.08 1.80
N ARG A 468 -2.05 1.17 3.05
CA ARG A 468 -3.27 0.47 3.47
C ARG A 468 -4.38 1.37 3.97
N TRP A 469 -4.08 2.41 4.71
CA TRP A 469 -5.11 3.18 5.40
C TRP A 469 -6.12 3.82 4.46
N TRP A 470 -5.70 4.16 3.26
CA TRP A 470 -6.63 4.63 2.24
C TRP A 470 -7.70 3.58 1.88
N MET A 471 -7.31 2.30 1.76
CA MET A 471 -8.25 1.19 1.52
C MET A 471 -9.18 0.97 2.71
N TYR A 472 -8.68 1.15 3.93
CA TYR A 472 -9.51 1.07 5.14
C TYR A 472 -10.54 2.21 5.19
N GLY A 473 -10.16 3.43 4.80
CA GLY A 473 -11.09 4.55 4.67
C GLY A 473 -12.22 4.25 3.68
N LEU A 474 -11.88 3.71 2.53
CA LEU A 474 -12.85 3.28 1.53
C LEU A 474 -13.80 2.18 2.09
N LEU A 475 -13.24 1.15 2.75
CA LEU A 475 -14.05 0.10 3.38
C LEU A 475 -15.03 0.65 4.42
N VAL A 476 -14.59 1.59 5.26
CA VAL A 476 -15.45 2.25 6.25
C VAL A 476 -16.65 2.91 5.57
N SER A 477 -16.40 3.66 4.50
CA SER A 477 -17.47 4.29 3.75
C SER A 477 -18.45 3.27 3.15
N LEU A 478 -17.96 2.22 2.50
CA LEU A 478 -18.79 1.17 1.94
C LEU A 478 -19.64 0.45 3.01
N TYR A 479 -19.03 0.21 4.17
CA TYR A 479 -19.73 -0.41 5.30
C TYR A 479 -20.85 0.48 5.84
N VAL A 480 -20.60 1.78 5.99
CA VAL A 480 -21.62 2.75 6.41
C VAL A 480 -22.76 2.85 5.41
N GLN A 481 -22.45 2.84 4.10
CA GLN A 481 -23.47 2.82 3.04
C GLN A 481 -24.36 1.56 3.15
N MET A 482 -23.72 0.40 3.28
CA MET A 482 -24.42 -0.86 3.44
C MET A 482 -25.34 -0.87 4.68
N LEU A 483 -24.88 -0.35 5.83
CA LEU A 483 -25.71 -0.24 7.02
C LEU A 483 -26.94 0.65 6.80
N LYS A 484 -26.77 1.78 6.10
CA LYS A 484 -27.88 2.69 5.76
C LYS A 484 -28.89 2.02 4.83
N GLU A 485 -28.43 1.26 3.82
CA GLU A 485 -29.32 0.49 2.96
C GLU A 485 -30.12 -0.54 3.77
N LYS A 486 -29.45 -1.27 4.67
CA LYS A 486 -30.08 -2.31 5.51
C LYS A 486 -31.14 -1.73 6.47
N THR A 487 -30.91 -0.56 7.02
CA THR A 487 -31.84 0.09 7.98
C THR A 487 -32.96 0.90 7.30
N GLY A 488 -33.05 0.88 5.98
CA GLY A 488 -34.06 1.64 5.22
C GLY A 488 -33.84 3.15 5.27
N MET A 489 -32.74 3.62 5.87
CA MET A 489 -32.38 5.03 5.83
C MET A 489 -31.90 5.38 4.44
N ARG A 490 -32.76 6.06 3.64
CA ARG A 490 -32.36 6.61 2.35
C ARG A 490 -31.15 7.49 2.54
N VAL A 491 -30.06 7.13 1.87
CA VAL A 491 -28.91 8.01 1.75
C VAL A 491 -29.38 9.25 1.01
N LEU A 492 -29.63 10.33 1.73
CA LEU A 492 -29.80 11.64 1.12
C LEU A 492 -28.45 11.96 0.46
N THR A 493 -28.34 11.57 -0.79
CA THR A 493 -27.21 11.95 -1.63
C THR A 493 -27.26 13.46 -1.76
N SER A 494 -26.22 14.15 -1.29
CA SER A 494 -26.02 15.59 -1.39
C SER A 494 -25.87 16.10 -2.82
N HIS A 495 -26.57 15.48 -3.77
CA HIS A 495 -26.51 15.78 -5.20
C HIS A 495 -27.75 16.49 -5.73
N GLN A 496 -28.65 16.95 -4.88
CA GLN A 496 -29.66 17.91 -5.33
C GLN A 496 -29.30 19.27 -4.73
N GLY A 497 -28.63 20.06 -5.53
CA GLY A 497 -28.70 21.50 -5.43
C GLY A 497 -30.17 21.91 -5.52
N THR A 498 -30.57 22.87 -4.66
CA THR A 498 -31.80 23.64 -4.69
C THR A 498 -33.13 22.87 -4.70
N ALA A 499 -33.54 22.38 -3.52
CA ALA A 499 -34.95 22.39 -3.16
C ALA A 499 -35.06 22.68 -1.66
N ARG A 500 -35.74 23.75 -1.31
CA ARG A 500 -36.11 24.14 0.06
C ARG A 500 -36.72 22.94 0.77
N SER A 501 -36.11 22.49 1.85
CA SER A 501 -36.70 21.58 2.80
C SER A 501 -36.70 22.25 4.16
N THR A 502 -37.90 22.54 4.64
CA THR A 502 -38.24 22.93 5.99
C THR A 502 -37.62 21.92 6.98
N SER A 503 -36.84 22.49 7.90
CA SER A 503 -36.26 21.82 9.05
C SER A 503 -37.36 21.13 9.89
N LYS A 504 -37.25 19.83 10.10
CA LYS A 504 -37.71 19.17 11.30
C LYS A 504 -36.53 18.51 11.99
N ASP A 505 -36.23 19.08 13.16
CA ASP A 505 -35.20 18.60 14.07
C ASP A 505 -35.47 17.14 14.45
N ILE A 506 -34.49 16.29 14.18
CA ILE A 506 -34.46 14.94 14.73
C ILE A 506 -33.37 14.90 15.81
N THR A 507 -33.79 14.99 17.03
CA THR A 507 -33.04 14.72 18.24
C THR A 507 -32.69 13.23 18.28
N TRP A 508 -31.41 12.93 18.40
CA TRP A 508 -30.91 11.58 18.55
C TRP A 508 -31.05 11.10 19.98
N ALA A 509 -31.98 10.19 20.22
CA ALA A 509 -32.03 9.41 21.44
C ALA A 509 -30.91 8.36 21.46
N SER A 510 -30.05 8.45 22.45
CA SER A 510 -29.08 7.42 22.83
C SER A 510 -29.83 6.22 23.39
N LYS A 511 -29.83 5.08 22.71
CA LYS A 511 -30.05 3.76 23.35
C LYS A 511 -29.51 2.66 22.45
N HIS A 512 -28.62 1.93 23.01
CA HIS A 512 -27.98 0.61 22.82
C HIS A 512 -26.52 0.66 22.47
#